data_afc9f9d936ec0d3c65b19ce7a388a71f
#
_entry.id   afc9f9d936ec0d3c65b19ce7a388a71f
#
_cell.length_a   1.000
_cell.length_b   1.000
_cell.length_c   1.000
_cell.angle_alpha   90.00
_cell.angle_beta   90.00
_cell.angle_gamma   90.00
#
_symmetry.space_group_name_H-M   'P 1'
#
loop_
_entity.id
_entity.type
_entity.pdbx_description
1 polymer ?
#
loop_
_entity_poly.entity_id
_entity_poly.type
_entity_poly.pdbx_seq_one_letter_code
_entity_poly.pdbx_strand_id
1 'polypeptide(L)'
;NITVLRMILAAMGRDPEDFDWVADRPGHDRRYAIDSSKLQRELGWRPAHTDFAEGLRATIDWYVANEAWWRPAKEATEARYRAQGQ
;
A
#
# COMPACT_ATOMS: atom_id res chain seq x y z
N ASN A 1 -6.17 -2.20 8.24
CA ASN A 1 -6.20 -2.13 6.76
C ASN A 1 -7.25 -1.15 6.25
N ILE A 2 -8.46 -1.18 6.81
CA ILE A 2 -9.52 -0.24 6.40
C ILE A 2 -9.13 1.21 6.68
N THR A 3 -8.44 1.47 7.78
CA THR A 3 -7.95 2.81 8.12
C THR A 3 -6.97 3.32 7.07
N VAL A 4 -6.04 2.46 6.64
CA VAL A 4 -5.05 2.80 5.61
C VAL A 4 -5.73 3.09 4.27
N LEU A 5 -6.71 2.26 3.87
CA LEU A 5 -7.46 2.48 2.64
C LEU A 5 -8.20 3.82 2.65
N ARG A 6 -8.83 4.15 3.76
CA ARG A 6 -9.52 5.43 3.91
C ARG A 6 -8.56 6.61 3.82
N MET A 7 -7.37 6.48 4.40
CA MET A 7 -6.33 7.52 4.30
C MET A 7 -5.86 7.73 2.87
N ILE A 8 -5.68 6.64 2.11
CA ILE A 8 -5.27 6.71 0.70
C ILE A 8 -6.34 7.42 -0.12
N LEU A 9 -7.60 7.02 0.02
CA LEU A 9 -8.70 7.62 -0.72
C LEU A 9 -8.82 9.11 -0.42
N ALA A 10 -8.75 9.50 0.85
CA ALA A 10 -8.80 10.90 1.25
C ALA A 10 -7.63 11.70 0.68
N ALA A 11 -6.42 11.15 0.73
CA ALA A 11 -5.22 11.81 0.20
C ALA A 11 -5.28 12.01 -1.32
N MET A 12 -6.01 11.15 -2.03
CA MET A 12 -6.21 11.24 -3.48
C MET A 12 -7.44 12.07 -3.86
N GLY A 13 -8.09 12.73 -2.90
CA GLY A 13 -9.25 13.56 -3.14
C GLY A 13 -10.53 12.77 -3.42
N ARG A 14 -10.59 11.52 -3.00
CA ARG A 14 -11.77 10.66 -3.17
C ARG A 14 -12.50 10.48 -1.84
N ASP A 15 -13.78 10.05 -1.93
CA ASP A 15 -14.56 9.71 -0.75
C ASP A 15 -13.86 8.56 0.01
N PRO A 16 -13.58 8.71 1.32
CA PRO A 16 -12.96 7.64 2.10
C PRO A 16 -13.75 6.33 2.14
N GLU A 17 -15.03 6.35 1.79
CA GLU A 17 -15.90 5.17 1.74
C GLU A 17 -16.07 4.62 0.30
N ASP A 18 -15.33 5.14 -0.68
CA ASP A 18 -15.40 4.73 -2.09
C ASP A 18 -14.62 3.43 -2.31
N PHE A 19 -15.10 2.35 -1.70
CA PHE A 19 -14.54 1.00 -1.85
C PHE A 19 -15.63 -0.06 -1.68
N ASP A 20 -15.36 -1.27 -2.17
CA ASP A 20 -16.26 -2.41 -2.07
C ASP A 20 -15.73 -3.45 -1.08
N TRP A 21 -16.65 -4.10 -0.36
CA TRP A 21 -16.32 -5.24 0.50
C TRP A 21 -16.32 -6.51 -0.35
N VAL A 22 -15.26 -7.31 -0.18
CA VAL A 22 -15.12 -8.59 -0.90
C VAL A 22 -14.82 -9.70 0.09
N ALA A 23 -14.92 -10.97 -0.38
CA ALA A 23 -14.59 -12.12 0.46
C ALA A 23 -13.11 -12.13 0.82
N ASP A 24 -12.81 -12.52 2.05
CA ASP A 24 -11.44 -12.62 2.53
C ASP A 24 -10.71 -13.80 1.87
N ARG A 25 -9.39 -13.68 1.74
CA ARG A 25 -8.55 -14.73 1.19
C ARG A 25 -8.35 -15.84 2.25
N PRO A 26 -8.55 -17.13 1.91
CA PRO A 26 -8.24 -18.20 2.84
C PRO A 26 -6.77 -18.15 3.29
N GLY A 27 -6.55 -18.34 4.58
CA GLY A 27 -5.20 -18.32 5.15
C GLY A 27 -4.57 -16.95 5.25
N HIS A 28 -5.37 -15.87 5.14
CA HIS A 28 -4.87 -14.51 5.28
C HIS A 28 -4.33 -14.26 6.69
N ASP A 29 -3.12 -13.72 6.79
CA ASP A 29 -2.52 -13.39 8.07
C ASP A 29 -3.23 -12.18 8.70
N ARG A 30 -3.50 -12.31 9.99
CA ARG A 30 -4.22 -11.26 10.72
C ARG A 30 -3.37 -10.01 10.90
N ARG A 31 -2.06 -10.18 11.13
CA ARG A 31 -1.17 -9.07 11.44
C ARG A 31 0.28 -9.40 11.11
N TYR A 32 0.99 -8.40 10.61
CA TYR A 32 2.45 -8.41 10.51
C TYR A 32 3.01 -7.31 11.40
N ALA A 33 4.03 -7.66 12.19
CA ALA A 33 4.71 -6.69 13.05
C ALA A 33 6.18 -7.07 13.16
N ILE A 34 7.01 -6.46 12.33
CA ILE A 34 8.44 -6.72 12.29
C ILE A 34 9.17 -5.72 13.19
N ASP A 35 10.03 -6.24 14.07
CA ASP A 35 10.86 -5.43 14.93
C ASP A 35 12.25 -5.26 14.32
N SER A 36 12.60 -4.05 13.94
CA SER A 36 13.87 -3.70 13.31
C SER A 36 14.92 -3.18 14.30
N SER A 37 14.74 -3.36 15.60
CA SER A 37 15.61 -2.82 16.64
C SER A 37 17.07 -3.26 16.49
N LYS A 38 17.30 -4.54 16.18
CA LYS A 38 18.64 -5.08 15.99
C LYS A 38 19.37 -4.41 14.84
N LEU A 39 18.69 -4.24 13.72
CA LEU A 39 19.22 -3.57 12.53
C LEU A 39 19.64 -2.13 12.87
N GLN A 40 18.81 -1.41 13.59
CA GLN A 40 19.07 -0.04 13.99
C GLN A 40 20.29 0.06 14.92
N ARG A 41 20.40 -0.85 15.93
CA ARG A 41 21.51 -0.84 16.88
C ARG A 41 22.85 -1.21 16.25
N GLU A 42 22.86 -2.26 15.43
CA GLU A 42 24.11 -2.82 14.93
C GLU A 42 24.64 -2.12 13.69
N LEU A 43 23.76 -1.62 12.82
CA LEU A 43 24.16 -1.00 11.55
C LEU A 43 23.90 0.50 11.48
N GLY A 44 23.33 1.08 12.53
CA GLY A 44 23.02 2.52 12.56
C GLY A 44 21.93 2.93 11.58
N TRP A 45 21.20 1.95 11.01
CA TRP A 45 20.11 2.23 10.07
C TRP A 45 18.89 2.78 10.80
N ARG A 46 18.17 3.68 10.15
CA ARG A 46 16.90 4.20 10.64
C ARG A 46 15.92 4.33 9.49
N PRO A 47 14.60 4.09 9.74
CA PRO A 47 13.60 4.35 8.73
C PRO A 47 13.60 5.83 8.31
N ALA A 48 13.47 6.10 7.02
CA ALA A 48 13.40 7.46 6.51
C ALA A 48 12.10 8.16 6.93
N HIS A 49 11.01 7.39 7.06
CA HIS A 49 9.69 7.90 7.44
C HIS A 49 9.18 7.15 8.66
N THR A 50 9.07 7.81 9.79
CA THR A 50 8.55 7.24 11.04
C THR A 50 7.12 7.66 11.34
N ASP A 51 6.65 8.80 10.79
CA ASP A 51 5.26 9.20 10.83
C ASP A 51 4.52 8.52 9.68
N PHE A 52 3.51 7.71 10.01
CA PHE A 52 2.79 6.91 9.01
C PHE A 52 2.05 7.77 7.99
N ALA A 53 1.34 8.81 8.43
CA ALA A 53 0.58 9.67 7.53
C ALA A 53 1.50 10.40 6.55
N GLU A 54 2.63 10.90 7.02
CA GLU A 54 3.62 11.59 6.19
C GLU A 54 4.29 10.62 5.20
N GLY A 55 4.69 9.44 5.67
CA GLY A 55 5.29 8.41 4.81
C GLY A 55 4.31 7.90 3.76
N LEU A 56 3.05 7.70 4.12
CA LEU A 56 2.00 7.31 3.20
C LEU A 56 1.80 8.38 2.12
N ARG A 57 1.77 9.66 2.50
CA ARG A 57 1.64 10.77 1.55
C ARG A 57 2.80 10.80 0.56
N ALA A 58 4.03 10.64 1.05
CA ALA A 58 5.21 10.57 0.20
C ALA A 58 5.14 9.41 -0.79
N THR A 59 4.65 8.26 -0.34
CA THR A 59 4.46 7.08 -1.20
C THR A 59 3.44 7.34 -2.30
N ILE A 60 2.30 7.92 -1.95
CA ILE A 60 1.25 8.28 -2.91
C ILE A 60 1.80 9.27 -3.95
N ASP A 61 2.49 10.30 -3.50
CA ASP A 61 3.08 11.30 -4.39
C ASP A 61 4.07 10.68 -5.36
N TRP A 62 4.88 9.72 -4.89
CA TRP A 62 5.81 8.99 -5.74
C TRP A 62 5.07 8.20 -6.84
N TYR A 63 4.01 7.47 -6.47
CA TYR A 63 3.24 6.70 -7.45
C TYR A 63 2.58 7.61 -8.49
N VAL A 64 2.02 8.73 -8.07
CA VAL A 64 1.42 9.70 -8.99
C VAL A 64 2.47 10.25 -9.97
N ALA A 65 3.67 10.57 -9.47
CA ALA A 65 4.74 11.14 -10.29
C ALA A 65 5.40 10.11 -11.22
N ASN A 66 5.30 8.81 -10.92
CA ASN A 66 6.00 7.75 -11.65
C ASN A 66 5.04 6.76 -12.33
N GLU A 67 3.90 7.23 -12.78
CA GLU A 67 2.86 6.40 -13.41
C GLU A 67 3.39 5.60 -14.61
N ALA A 68 4.24 6.18 -15.42
CA ALA A 68 4.82 5.51 -16.59
C ALA A 68 5.66 4.29 -16.21
N TRP A 69 6.20 4.24 -14.99
CA TRP A 69 6.98 3.12 -14.49
C TRP A 69 6.10 1.93 -14.08
N TRP A 70 4.99 2.17 -13.39
CA TRP A 70 4.17 1.07 -12.83
C TRP A 70 2.94 0.70 -13.64
N ARG A 71 2.39 1.61 -14.45
CA ARG A 71 1.13 1.37 -15.18
C ARG A 71 1.18 0.17 -16.11
N PRO A 72 2.23 -0.05 -16.92
CA PRO A 72 2.27 -1.23 -17.79
C PRO A 72 2.17 -2.56 -17.03
N ALA A 73 2.88 -2.67 -15.91
CA ALA A 73 2.82 -3.88 -15.07
C ALA A 73 1.44 -4.07 -14.44
N LYS A 74 0.82 -2.97 -13.97
CA LYS A 74 -0.54 -2.99 -13.41
C LYS A 74 -1.55 -3.48 -14.43
N GLU A 75 -1.53 -2.94 -15.64
CA GLU A 75 -2.47 -3.30 -16.70
C GLU A 75 -2.34 -4.77 -17.10
N ALA A 76 -1.12 -5.27 -17.21
CA ALA A 76 -0.87 -6.69 -17.49
C ALA A 76 -1.41 -7.61 -16.39
N THR A 77 -1.23 -7.21 -15.13
CA THR A 77 -1.70 -7.97 -13.96
C THR A 77 -3.23 -7.97 -13.90
N GLU A 78 -3.86 -6.84 -14.11
CA GLU A 78 -5.32 -6.73 -14.10
C GLU A 78 -5.96 -7.54 -15.23
N ALA A 79 -5.35 -7.55 -16.42
CA ALA A 79 -5.82 -8.36 -17.53
C ALA A 79 -5.78 -9.86 -17.18
N ARG A 80 -4.72 -10.30 -16.51
CA ARG A 80 -4.60 -11.68 -16.04
C ARG A 80 -5.65 -12.03 -14.98
N TYR A 81 -5.92 -11.14 -14.05
CA TYR A 81 -6.97 -11.35 -13.04
C TYR A 81 -8.35 -11.42 -13.66
N ARG A 82 -8.66 -10.56 -14.61
CA ARG A 82 -9.94 -10.64 -15.35
C ARG A 82 -10.10 -11.96 -16.07
N ALA A 83 -9.02 -12.46 -16.70
CA ALA A 83 -9.04 -13.76 -17.38
C ALA A 83 -9.28 -14.92 -16.41
N GLN A 84 -8.90 -14.76 -15.14
CA GLN A 84 -9.12 -15.75 -14.08
C GLN A 84 -10.47 -15.57 -13.36
N GLY A 85 -11.28 -14.62 -13.75
CA GLY A 85 -12.58 -14.34 -13.15
C GLY A 85 -12.50 -13.54 -11.84
N GLN A 86 -11.44 -12.79 -11.64
CA GLN A 86 -11.27 -11.97 -10.45
C GLN A 86 -11.54 -10.49 -10.70
#